data_f6ac1ac53aab9a55a58e8ffba6c7dfef
#
_entry.id   f6ac1ac53aab9a55a58e8ffba6c7dfef
#
_cell.length_a   1.000
_cell.length_b   1.000
_cell.length_c   1.000
_cell.angle_alpha   90.00
_cell.angle_beta   90.00
_cell.angle_gamma   90.00
#
_symmetry.space_group_name_H-M   'P 1'
#
loop_
_entity.id
_entity.type
_entity.pdbx_description
1 polymer ?
#
loop_
_entity_poly.entity_id
_entity_poly.type
_entity_poly.pdbx_seq_one_letter_code
_entity_poly.pdbx_strand_id
1 'polypeptide(L)'
;MTLLTLPERNTPVISRARGLAVVGIAALTAAAGLSTLAFATPAPTKTTAVSAENSAAEDAPPFAIEDFEYPDAARILREKGITLRKGDGRIVFADCDPSVPQIQIWTRQSIDGIYCFRATAKTGYLTLEVPDVFALQTSDRPISADLTTQGKTQTVNVPKDKLQGVGEGTNGAPTVLVELRVTG
;
A
#
# COMPACT_ATOMS: atom_id res chain seq x y z
N MET A 1 25.05 -57.80 3.40
CA MET A 1 24.13 -57.47 4.51
C MET A 1 24.78 -56.31 5.25
N THR A 2 24.55 -55.06 4.80
CA THR A 2 25.21 -53.87 5.30
C THR A 2 24.15 -53.00 5.97
N LEU A 3 24.23 -52.88 7.31
CA LEU A 3 23.33 -52.01 8.10
C LEU A 3 23.72 -50.54 7.87
N LEU A 4 22.76 -49.75 7.40
CA LEU A 4 22.83 -48.29 7.36
C LEU A 4 22.39 -47.73 8.69
N THR A 5 23.30 -47.06 9.37
CA THR A 5 23.10 -46.32 10.63
C THR A 5 22.49 -44.94 10.29
N LEU A 6 21.31 -44.61 10.82
CA LEU A 6 20.68 -43.30 10.74
C LEU A 6 21.31 -42.31 11.75
N PRO A 7 21.55 -41.06 11.41
CA PRO A 7 22.01 -40.06 12.37
C PRO A 7 20.84 -39.52 13.21
N GLU A 8 21.03 -39.49 14.52
CA GLU A 8 20.14 -38.89 15.51
C GLU A 8 20.01 -37.36 15.33
N ARG A 9 18.79 -36.89 15.37
CA ARG A 9 18.48 -35.46 15.40
C ARG A 9 18.62 -34.89 16.80
N ASN A 10 19.63 -34.08 17.01
CA ASN A 10 19.73 -33.21 18.19
C ASN A 10 18.76 -32.04 18.08
N THR A 11 17.76 -32.00 18.96
CA THR A 11 16.90 -30.85 19.15
C THR A 11 17.46 -29.94 20.24
N PRO A 12 17.74 -28.65 19.99
CA PRO A 12 18.09 -27.74 21.07
C PRO A 12 16.84 -27.28 21.81
N VAL A 13 16.83 -27.50 23.12
CA VAL A 13 15.85 -26.98 24.07
C VAL A 13 16.16 -25.50 24.31
N ILE A 14 15.28 -24.61 23.88
CA ILE A 14 15.40 -23.18 24.14
C ILE A 14 14.67 -22.85 25.45
N SER A 15 15.46 -22.45 26.46
CA SER A 15 15.04 -21.93 27.75
C SER A 15 14.23 -20.64 27.63
N ARG A 16 13.07 -20.63 28.27
CA ARG A 16 12.25 -19.44 28.51
C ARG A 16 12.88 -18.57 29.60
N ALA A 17 13.36 -17.39 29.25
CA ALA A 17 13.66 -16.33 30.22
C ALA A 17 12.42 -15.44 30.41
N ARG A 18 11.84 -15.45 31.60
CA ARG A 18 10.80 -14.51 32.07
C ARG A 18 11.50 -13.24 32.58
N GLY A 19 11.31 -12.12 31.90
CA GLY A 19 11.67 -10.79 32.39
C GLY A 19 10.44 -10.07 32.96
N LEU A 20 10.46 -9.83 34.26
CA LEU A 20 9.53 -8.96 34.97
C LEU A 20 9.96 -7.50 34.77
N ALA A 21 9.07 -6.66 34.31
CA ALA A 21 9.29 -5.21 34.22
C ALA A 21 8.48 -4.47 35.27
N VAL A 22 9.17 -3.54 35.89
CA VAL A 22 8.83 -2.70 37.04
C VAL A 22 7.88 -1.56 36.64
N VAL A 23 6.90 -1.32 37.52
CA VAL A 23 5.94 -0.22 37.55
C VAL A 23 6.65 1.08 37.98
N GLY A 24 6.46 2.16 37.22
CA GLY A 24 6.83 3.50 37.62
C GLY A 24 5.62 4.45 37.58
N ILE A 25 5.17 4.88 38.77
CA ILE A 25 4.13 5.88 39.02
C ILE A 25 4.84 7.23 39.30
N ALA A 26 4.44 8.31 38.66
CA ALA A 26 4.63 9.69 39.10
C ALA A 26 3.59 10.57 38.42
N ALA A 27 2.56 11.03 39.08
CA ALA A 27 2.34 12.18 39.97
C ALA A 27 2.17 13.52 39.20
N LEU A 28 0.90 13.94 39.17
CA LEU A 28 0.21 15.24 39.20
C LEU A 28 1.07 16.53 39.26
N THR A 29 0.69 17.53 38.42
CA THR A 29 0.49 18.93 38.89
C THR A 29 -0.59 19.62 38.04
N ALA A 30 -1.64 20.10 38.74
CA ALA A 30 -2.67 21.01 38.26
C ALA A 30 -2.17 22.44 38.32
N ALA A 31 -2.44 23.26 37.30
CA ALA A 31 -2.36 24.73 37.40
C ALA A 31 -3.63 25.31 36.74
N ALA A 32 -4.50 25.83 37.59
CA ALA A 32 -5.67 26.61 37.23
C ALA A 32 -5.26 28.04 36.90
N GLY A 33 -5.55 28.52 35.71
CA GLY A 33 -5.43 29.93 35.34
C GLY A 33 -6.77 30.48 34.89
N LEU A 34 -7.41 31.28 35.77
CA LEU A 34 -8.60 32.06 35.48
C LEU A 34 -8.16 33.33 34.70
N SER A 35 -8.59 33.50 33.48
CA SER A 35 -8.47 34.75 32.73
C SER A 35 -9.85 35.36 32.48
N THR A 36 -10.05 36.53 33.03
CA THR A 36 -11.27 37.35 32.99
C THR A 36 -11.53 37.90 31.59
N LEU A 37 -12.79 37.77 31.14
CA LEU A 37 -13.31 38.36 29.94
C LEU A 37 -13.59 39.86 30.13
N ALA A 38 -12.96 40.70 29.35
CA ALA A 38 -13.34 42.10 29.18
C ALA A 38 -14.19 42.24 27.90
N PHE A 39 -15.46 42.58 28.06
CA PHE A 39 -16.35 42.94 26.95
C PHE A 39 -16.07 44.43 26.60
N ALA A 40 -15.56 44.67 25.40
CA ALA A 40 -15.54 45.98 24.80
C ALA A 40 -16.59 46.03 23.68
N THR A 41 -17.62 46.87 23.84
CA THR A 41 -18.62 47.19 22.83
C THR A 41 -18.04 48.20 21.85
N PRO A 42 -17.98 47.99 20.55
CA PRO A 42 -17.71 49.04 19.57
C PRO A 42 -19.00 49.67 19.04
N ALA A 43 -18.98 51.02 18.99
CA ALA A 43 -20.00 51.89 18.40
C ALA A 43 -20.08 51.71 16.87
N PRO A 44 -21.23 51.98 16.21
CA PRO A 44 -21.39 51.86 14.79
C PRO A 44 -20.74 53.04 14.05
N THR A 45 -19.64 52.80 13.38
CA THR A 45 -19.07 53.71 12.38
C THR A 45 -19.69 53.40 11.03
N LYS A 46 -20.39 54.39 10.44
CA LYS A 46 -20.81 54.38 9.04
C LYS A 46 -19.57 54.32 8.16
N THR A 47 -19.37 53.19 7.49
CA THR A 47 -18.33 53.07 6.47
C THR A 47 -19.00 53.09 5.10
N THR A 48 -18.59 54.05 4.33
CA THR A 48 -18.84 54.26 2.90
C THR A 48 -18.62 52.96 2.11
N ALA A 49 -19.59 52.59 1.27
CA ALA A 49 -19.46 51.48 0.35
C ALA A 49 -18.33 51.80 -0.66
N VAL A 50 -17.22 51.13 -0.52
CA VAL A 50 -16.25 51.00 -1.59
C VAL A 50 -16.67 49.79 -2.39
N SER A 51 -17.00 50.02 -3.67
CA SER A 51 -17.23 48.97 -4.67
C SER A 51 -15.99 48.08 -4.72
N ALA A 52 -16.07 46.93 -4.12
CA ALA A 52 -15.11 45.90 -4.36
C ALA A 52 -15.42 45.32 -5.73
N GLU A 53 -14.55 45.59 -6.69
CA GLU A 53 -14.45 44.84 -7.93
C GLU A 53 -14.36 43.37 -7.57
N ASN A 54 -15.39 42.67 -7.96
CA ASN A 54 -15.50 41.22 -7.86
C ASN A 54 -14.47 40.63 -8.84
N SER A 55 -13.24 40.44 -8.37
CA SER A 55 -12.33 39.53 -9.01
C SER A 55 -12.96 38.15 -8.90
N ALA A 56 -13.72 37.76 -9.93
CA ALA A 56 -14.09 36.39 -10.15
C ALA A 56 -12.76 35.60 -10.18
N ALA A 57 -12.39 35.03 -9.03
CA ALA A 57 -11.54 33.87 -9.04
C ALA A 57 -12.28 32.86 -9.91
N GLU A 58 -11.80 32.65 -11.13
CA GLU A 58 -12.25 31.57 -11.99
C GLU A 58 -12.10 30.31 -11.12
N ASP A 59 -13.25 29.81 -10.74
CA ASP A 59 -13.41 28.52 -10.08
C ASP A 59 -12.97 27.49 -11.13
N ALA A 60 -11.65 27.26 -11.24
CA ALA A 60 -11.13 26.19 -12.07
C ALA A 60 -11.78 24.93 -11.51
N PRO A 61 -12.52 24.17 -12.32
CA PRO A 61 -13.16 22.96 -11.84
C PRO A 61 -12.08 22.08 -11.23
N PRO A 62 -12.33 21.46 -10.06
CA PRO A 62 -11.36 20.57 -9.45
C PRO A 62 -10.96 19.55 -10.49
N PHE A 63 -9.65 19.34 -10.65
CA PHE A 63 -9.11 18.33 -11.56
C PHE A 63 -9.83 17.02 -11.27
N ALA A 64 -10.70 16.59 -12.19
CA ALA A 64 -11.31 15.28 -12.09
C ALA A 64 -10.17 14.27 -12.21
N ILE A 65 -9.86 13.56 -11.13
CA ILE A 65 -9.04 12.37 -11.20
C ILE A 65 -9.91 11.36 -11.96
N GLU A 66 -9.60 11.13 -13.22
CA GLU A 66 -10.27 10.13 -14.02
C GLU A 66 -9.89 8.75 -13.51
N ASP A 67 -10.74 8.22 -12.65
CA ASP A 67 -10.60 6.92 -12.01
C ASP A 67 -11.52 5.94 -12.72
N PHE A 68 -10.97 5.20 -13.68
CA PHE A 68 -11.75 4.28 -14.52
C PHE A 68 -11.76 2.87 -13.94
N GLU A 69 -12.91 2.23 -13.97
CA GLU A 69 -13.00 0.79 -13.74
C GLU A 69 -12.15 0.04 -14.77
N TYR A 70 -11.46 -1.01 -14.31
CA TYR A 70 -10.56 -1.76 -15.18
C TYR A 70 -11.36 -2.47 -16.29
N PRO A 71 -10.98 -2.32 -17.58
CA PRO A 71 -11.67 -2.97 -18.69
C PRO A 71 -11.68 -4.50 -18.52
N ASP A 72 -12.78 -5.13 -18.88
CA ASP A 72 -12.95 -6.59 -18.83
C ASP A 72 -12.69 -7.28 -17.47
N ALA A 73 -12.72 -6.52 -16.37
CA ALA A 73 -12.41 -7.04 -15.03
C ALA A 73 -13.18 -8.31 -14.68
N ALA A 74 -14.49 -8.37 -15.01
CA ALA A 74 -15.31 -9.55 -14.74
C ALA A 74 -14.88 -10.78 -15.54
N ARG A 75 -14.40 -10.62 -16.78
CA ARG A 75 -13.86 -11.72 -17.59
C ARG A 75 -12.53 -12.21 -17.03
N ILE A 76 -11.64 -11.28 -16.71
CA ILE A 76 -10.32 -11.56 -16.13
C ILE A 76 -10.45 -12.31 -14.79
N LEU A 77 -11.41 -11.90 -13.95
CA LEU A 77 -11.70 -12.61 -12.70
C LEU A 77 -12.12 -14.07 -12.95
N ARG A 78 -13.01 -14.32 -13.91
CA ARG A 78 -13.45 -15.69 -14.22
C ARG A 78 -12.35 -16.55 -14.81
N GLU A 79 -11.52 -16.00 -15.69
CA GLU A 79 -10.50 -16.74 -16.44
C GLU A 79 -9.19 -16.91 -15.68
N LYS A 80 -8.81 -15.90 -14.91
CA LYS A 80 -7.51 -15.82 -14.25
C LYS A 80 -7.56 -15.81 -12.71
N GLY A 81 -8.74 -15.61 -12.11
CA GLY A 81 -8.92 -15.59 -10.66
C GLY A 81 -8.38 -14.33 -9.97
N ILE A 82 -8.04 -13.29 -10.72
CA ILE A 82 -7.54 -12.02 -10.19
C ILE A 82 -8.62 -10.94 -10.29
N THR A 83 -8.82 -10.16 -9.23
CA THR A 83 -9.73 -9.02 -9.23
C THR A 83 -8.98 -7.74 -9.59
N LEU A 84 -9.29 -7.16 -10.74
CA LEU A 84 -8.83 -5.83 -11.13
C LEU A 84 -9.96 -4.84 -10.88
N ARG A 85 -9.66 -3.69 -10.26
CA ARG A 85 -10.69 -2.73 -9.83
C ARG A 85 -10.61 -1.46 -10.66
N LYS A 86 -9.81 -0.51 -10.24
CA LYS A 86 -9.72 0.84 -10.81
C LYS A 86 -8.26 1.23 -11.04
N GLY A 87 -8.03 2.09 -12.02
CA GLY A 87 -6.71 2.61 -12.31
C GLY A 87 -6.73 3.75 -13.30
N ASP A 88 -5.57 4.31 -13.58
CA ASP A 88 -5.36 5.38 -14.55
C ASP A 88 -5.04 4.87 -15.98
N GLY A 89 -5.19 3.57 -16.22
CA GLY A 89 -4.91 2.93 -17.51
C GLY A 89 -3.42 2.78 -17.86
N ARG A 90 -2.52 3.14 -16.95
CA ARG A 90 -1.08 3.10 -17.19
C ARG A 90 -0.41 1.81 -16.70
N ILE A 91 -1.12 1.00 -15.94
CA ILE A 91 -0.71 -0.36 -15.57
C ILE A 91 -1.73 -1.32 -16.17
N VAL A 92 -1.28 -2.18 -17.08
CA VAL A 92 -2.13 -3.08 -17.86
C VAL A 92 -1.77 -4.52 -17.56
N PHE A 93 -2.79 -5.34 -17.25
CA PHE A 93 -2.64 -6.78 -17.13
C PHE A 93 -2.23 -7.38 -18.49
N ALA A 94 -1.27 -8.29 -18.50
CA ALA A 94 -0.70 -8.85 -19.71
C ALA A 94 -0.30 -10.30 -19.52
N ASP A 95 -0.18 -11.04 -20.61
CA ASP A 95 0.46 -12.34 -20.58
C ASP A 95 1.95 -12.18 -20.19
N CYS A 96 2.47 -13.18 -19.46
CA CYS A 96 3.87 -13.17 -19.05
C CYS A 96 4.77 -13.47 -20.25
N ASP A 97 5.66 -12.54 -20.55
CA ASP A 97 6.62 -12.62 -21.65
C ASP A 97 8.00 -12.17 -21.15
N PRO A 98 8.98 -13.09 -21.04
CA PRO A 98 10.31 -12.76 -20.54
C PRO A 98 11.13 -11.86 -21.49
N SER A 99 10.67 -11.67 -22.72
CA SER A 99 11.36 -10.83 -23.74
C SER A 99 11.05 -9.35 -23.59
N VAL A 100 10.04 -8.97 -22.79
CA VAL A 100 9.62 -7.59 -22.59
C VAL A 100 9.66 -7.21 -21.11
N PRO A 101 9.92 -5.93 -20.77
CA PRO A 101 9.87 -5.46 -19.40
C PRO A 101 8.48 -5.58 -18.80
N GLN A 102 8.37 -6.24 -17.64
CA GLN A 102 7.10 -6.44 -16.95
C GLN A 102 7.27 -6.30 -15.43
N ILE A 103 6.15 -6.00 -14.79
CA ILE A 103 5.96 -6.14 -13.35
C ILE A 103 5.36 -7.52 -13.12
N GLN A 104 5.96 -8.30 -12.24
CA GLN A 104 5.56 -9.67 -11.95
C GLN A 104 5.12 -9.80 -10.50
N ILE A 105 3.93 -10.32 -10.30
CA ILE A 105 3.32 -10.58 -8.99
C ILE A 105 3.30 -12.09 -8.77
N TRP A 106 4.15 -12.58 -7.88
CA TRP A 106 4.25 -13.99 -7.54
C TRP A 106 3.23 -14.35 -6.46
N THR A 107 2.35 -15.29 -6.77
CA THR A 107 1.24 -15.68 -5.90
C THR A 107 0.96 -17.17 -6.02
N ARG A 108 0.38 -17.75 -4.96
CA ARG A 108 -0.08 -19.15 -4.98
C ARG A 108 -1.45 -19.31 -5.64
N GLN A 109 -2.15 -18.22 -5.96
CA GLN A 109 -3.49 -18.24 -6.56
C GLN A 109 -3.49 -18.43 -8.08
N SER A 110 -2.40 -18.09 -8.75
CA SER A 110 -2.27 -18.30 -10.19
C SER A 110 -1.86 -19.73 -10.50
N ILE A 111 -2.42 -20.30 -11.58
CA ILE A 111 -2.02 -21.63 -12.08
C ILE A 111 -0.53 -21.65 -12.44
N ASP A 112 -0.05 -20.54 -13.03
CA ASP A 112 1.36 -20.39 -13.42
C ASP A 112 2.23 -19.84 -12.27
N GLY A 113 1.66 -19.59 -11.10
CA GLY A 113 2.34 -19.02 -9.93
C GLY A 113 2.64 -17.53 -10.05
N ILE A 114 2.17 -16.84 -11.12
CA ILE A 114 2.55 -15.47 -11.45
C ILE A 114 1.45 -14.75 -12.22
N TYR A 115 1.32 -13.45 -11.97
CA TYR A 115 0.58 -12.50 -12.82
C TYR A 115 1.52 -11.43 -13.33
N CYS A 116 1.37 -11.04 -14.60
CA CYS A 116 2.23 -10.06 -15.25
C CYS A 116 1.47 -8.79 -15.64
N PHE A 117 2.14 -7.64 -15.48
CA PHE A 117 1.61 -6.33 -15.85
C PHE A 117 2.65 -5.55 -16.63
N ARG A 118 2.19 -4.70 -17.55
CA ARG A 118 3.04 -3.73 -18.25
C ARG A 118 2.73 -2.32 -17.78
N ALA A 119 3.78 -1.56 -17.49
CA ALA A 119 3.68 -0.13 -17.25
C ALA A 119 3.83 0.61 -18.58
N THR A 120 2.83 1.39 -18.97
CA THR A 120 2.82 2.16 -20.23
C THR A 120 3.37 3.58 -20.04
N ALA A 121 3.55 4.03 -18.77
CA ALA A 121 4.06 5.35 -18.43
C ALA A 121 5.03 5.27 -17.23
N LYS A 122 5.73 6.40 -16.95
CA LYS A 122 6.68 6.49 -15.82
C LYS A 122 5.98 6.45 -14.45
N THR A 123 4.74 6.87 -14.40
CA THR A 123 3.91 6.83 -13.19
C THR A 123 2.56 6.24 -13.54
N GLY A 124 1.93 5.61 -12.60
CA GLY A 124 0.60 5.04 -12.77
C GLY A 124 0.17 4.24 -11.54
N TYR A 125 -1.11 3.95 -11.44
CA TYR A 125 -1.64 3.12 -10.37
C TYR A 125 -2.74 2.16 -10.87
N LEU A 126 -2.91 1.08 -10.13
CA LEU A 126 -3.95 0.09 -10.30
C LEU A 126 -4.34 -0.47 -8.94
N THR A 127 -5.61 -0.36 -8.58
CA THR A 127 -6.19 -1.05 -7.44
C THR A 127 -6.69 -2.42 -7.89
N LEU A 128 -6.35 -3.44 -7.13
CA LEU A 128 -6.59 -4.84 -7.47
C LEU A 128 -6.72 -5.66 -6.18
N GLU A 129 -6.97 -6.93 -6.32
CA GLU A 129 -6.94 -7.88 -5.20
C GLU A 129 -6.30 -9.17 -5.67
N VAL A 130 -5.08 -9.42 -5.19
CA VAL A 130 -4.33 -10.65 -5.44
C VAL A 130 -3.98 -11.28 -4.10
N PRO A 131 -4.64 -12.39 -3.72
CA PRO A 131 -4.32 -13.10 -2.49
C PRO A 131 -2.98 -13.83 -2.59
N ASP A 132 -2.44 -14.22 -1.43
CA ASP A 132 -1.28 -15.11 -1.25
C ASP A 132 -0.04 -14.68 -2.06
N VAL A 133 0.19 -13.36 -2.12
CA VAL A 133 1.39 -12.80 -2.76
C VAL A 133 2.59 -13.04 -1.87
N PHE A 134 3.66 -13.62 -2.44
CA PHE A 134 4.89 -13.91 -1.71
C PHE A 134 6.13 -13.22 -2.29
N ALA A 135 6.07 -12.68 -3.53
CA ALA A 135 7.13 -11.84 -4.07
C ALA A 135 6.59 -10.88 -5.15
N LEU A 136 7.30 -9.77 -5.30
CA LEU A 136 7.09 -8.75 -6.31
C LEU A 136 8.39 -8.57 -7.08
N GLN A 137 8.31 -8.50 -8.41
CA GLN A 137 9.47 -8.27 -9.26
C GLN A 137 9.15 -7.19 -10.29
N THR A 138 10.14 -6.37 -10.60
CA THR A 138 10.02 -5.39 -11.68
C THR A 138 11.31 -5.33 -12.48
N SER A 139 11.20 -5.09 -13.80
CA SER A 139 12.35 -5.06 -14.70
C SER A 139 12.86 -3.63 -14.93
N ASP A 140 12.03 -2.75 -15.50
CA ASP A 140 12.48 -1.46 -16.04
C ASP A 140 12.12 -0.24 -15.19
N ARG A 141 11.21 -0.38 -14.23
CA ARG A 141 10.68 0.74 -13.43
C ARG A 141 10.57 0.38 -11.96
N PRO A 142 10.84 1.31 -11.04
CA PRO A 142 10.55 1.09 -9.65
C PRO A 142 9.03 1.05 -9.43
N ILE A 143 8.59 0.23 -8.50
CA ILE A 143 7.19 0.10 -8.10
C ILE A 143 7.01 0.26 -6.61
N SER A 144 5.82 0.65 -6.21
CA SER A 144 5.32 0.62 -4.84
C SER A 144 4.06 -0.25 -4.81
N ALA A 145 3.94 -1.07 -3.79
CA ALA A 145 2.83 -2.00 -3.63
C ALA A 145 2.27 -1.93 -2.21
N ASP A 146 0.95 -1.78 -2.10
CA ASP A 146 0.25 -1.85 -0.83
C ASP A 146 -0.25 -3.28 -0.60
N LEU A 147 0.25 -3.88 0.47
CA LEU A 147 -0.03 -5.26 0.88
C LEU A 147 -0.79 -5.27 2.19
N THR A 148 -1.89 -5.99 2.24
CA THR A 148 -2.69 -6.14 3.46
C THR A 148 -2.46 -7.52 4.08
N THR A 149 -2.16 -7.55 5.38
CA THR A 149 -1.99 -8.75 6.19
C THR A 149 -2.78 -8.58 7.48
N GLN A 150 -3.72 -9.48 7.78
CA GLN A 150 -4.51 -9.44 9.01
C GLN A 150 -5.14 -8.06 9.29
N GLY A 151 -5.65 -7.40 8.24
CA GLY A 151 -6.30 -6.08 8.33
C GLY A 151 -5.34 -4.88 8.46
N LYS A 152 -4.03 -5.09 8.39
CA LYS A 152 -3.02 -4.02 8.38
C LYS A 152 -2.41 -3.89 6.98
N THR A 153 -2.36 -2.68 6.47
CA THR A 153 -1.74 -2.39 5.17
C THR A 153 -0.31 -1.89 5.37
N GLN A 154 0.60 -2.41 4.56
CA GLN A 154 2.00 -2.02 4.51
C GLN A 154 2.38 -1.71 3.08
N THR A 155 3.08 -0.61 2.86
CA THR A 155 3.65 -0.25 1.56
C THR A 155 5.05 -0.84 1.41
N VAL A 156 5.29 -1.54 0.31
CA VAL A 156 6.59 -2.12 -0.06
C VAL A 156 7.07 -1.47 -1.35
N ASN A 157 8.29 -0.94 -1.34
CA ASN A 157 8.93 -0.36 -2.51
C ASN A 157 9.90 -1.36 -3.12
N VAL A 158 9.77 -1.61 -4.42
CA VAL A 158 10.66 -2.50 -5.17
C VAL A 158 11.42 -1.67 -6.19
N PRO A 159 12.75 -1.53 -6.05
CA PRO A 159 13.59 -0.83 -7.01
C PRO A 159 13.57 -1.51 -8.38
N LYS A 160 13.91 -0.75 -9.42
CA LYS A 160 14.13 -1.29 -10.77
C LYS A 160 15.07 -2.52 -10.73
N ASP A 161 14.80 -3.52 -11.57
CA ASP A 161 15.56 -4.77 -11.72
C ASP A 161 15.70 -5.59 -10.41
N LYS A 162 14.69 -5.51 -9.54
CA LYS A 162 14.71 -6.25 -8.27
C LYS A 162 13.49 -7.16 -8.11
N LEU A 163 13.74 -8.25 -7.40
CA LEU A 163 12.74 -9.11 -6.81
C LEU A 163 12.74 -8.87 -5.30
N GLN A 164 11.56 -8.63 -4.74
CA GLN A 164 11.34 -8.39 -3.31
C GLN A 164 10.39 -9.45 -2.76
N GLY A 165 10.85 -10.25 -1.81
CA GLY A 165 10.00 -11.15 -1.04
C GLY A 165 9.06 -10.37 -0.13
N VAL A 166 7.83 -10.84 0.03
CA VAL A 166 6.80 -10.26 0.89
C VAL A 166 6.01 -11.38 1.58
N GLY A 167 5.36 -11.07 2.68
CA GLY A 167 4.52 -12.03 3.39
C GLY A 167 5.24 -13.36 3.65
N GLU A 168 4.68 -14.46 3.17
CA GLU A 168 5.29 -15.79 3.30
C GLU A 168 6.68 -15.88 2.65
N GLY A 169 6.98 -15.09 1.64
CA GLY A 169 8.31 -15.01 1.03
C GLY A 169 9.40 -14.48 1.97
N THR A 170 9.02 -13.92 3.11
CA THR A 170 9.91 -13.45 4.19
C THR A 170 9.61 -14.13 5.54
N ASN A 171 9.02 -15.33 5.52
CA ASN A 171 8.53 -16.06 6.69
C ASN A 171 7.45 -15.31 7.50
N GLY A 172 6.74 -14.39 6.86
CA GLY A 172 5.59 -13.68 7.42
C GLY A 172 4.26 -14.41 7.18
N ALA A 173 3.16 -13.75 7.51
CA ALA A 173 1.81 -14.23 7.19
C ALA A 173 1.44 -13.98 5.72
N PRO A 174 0.46 -14.73 5.15
CA PRO A 174 -0.05 -14.47 3.81
C PRO A 174 -0.48 -13.02 3.60
N THR A 175 -0.20 -12.47 2.44
CA THR A 175 -0.52 -11.08 2.08
C THR A 175 -1.47 -11.01 0.89
N VAL A 176 -2.29 -9.96 0.88
CA VAL A 176 -3.14 -9.58 -0.26
C VAL A 176 -2.59 -8.28 -0.85
N LEU A 177 -2.24 -8.28 -2.12
CA LEU A 177 -1.90 -7.05 -2.84
C LEU A 177 -3.19 -6.30 -3.18
N VAL A 178 -3.29 -5.05 -2.73
CA VAL A 178 -4.50 -4.21 -2.91
C VAL A 178 -4.27 -3.01 -3.81
N GLU A 179 -3.04 -2.56 -3.95
CA GLU A 179 -2.68 -1.48 -4.88
C GLU A 179 -1.25 -1.65 -5.41
N LEU A 180 -1.08 -1.35 -6.69
CA LEU A 180 0.19 -1.33 -7.40
C LEU A 180 0.42 0.05 -8.02
N ARG A 181 1.59 0.63 -7.81
CA ARG A 181 2.00 1.92 -8.39
C ARG A 181 3.32 1.79 -9.12
N VAL A 182 3.48 2.51 -10.21
CA VAL A 182 4.77 2.79 -10.85
C VAL A 182 5.21 4.18 -10.39
N THR A 183 6.46 4.32 -9.92
CA THR A 183 6.93 5.50 -9.20
C THR A 183 8.07 6.25 -9.88
N GLY A 184 8.45 5.89 -11.13
CA GLY A 184 9.49 6.62 -11.86
C GLY A 184 10.00 5.94 -13.11
#